data_5232a84c0616d666958614f1c44d759c
#
_entry.id   5232a84c0616d666958614f1c44d759c
#
_cell.length_a   1.000
_cell.length_b   1.000
_cell.length_c   1.000
_cell.angle_alpha   90.00
_cell.angle_beta   90.00
_cell.angle_gamma   90.00
#
_symmetry.space_group_name_H-M   'P 1'
#
loop_
_entity.id
_entity.type
_entity.pdbx_description
1 polymer ?
#
loop_
_entity_poly.entity_id
_entity_poly.type
_entity_poly.pdbx_seq_one_letter_code
_entity_poly.pdbx_strand_id
1 'polypeptide(L)'
;MLFNFVRVFGYFCLMKVKNIIFGIFLLISNGLWSQKSEVKLLFTGDIMGHGPQIESAYDAKTKTYDYNNCFLYIKDILSEPDFSIGNLEVTLGTKPYSGYPMFSSPPELAVAVKNAGIDILGTANNHSCDRKEKGIKRTIEILDSIKIAHFGTYKNQDHKTKSGLMLLDRNGIKIALLNYTYGTNGISISDSTMVNFLNKKNILNDIALAKKSKPDVLIAYVHWGAEYKDLPIQDQKNWFAFFKENGVSIVIGSHPHVVEPMEWDKAQETLVVYSLGNFISNQRFFPSDGGALFELTLSRNAQNKVEIKQAQYILTWVYKKIENGKTTYQVLPVDEFQYKKHFFKLSKDFEQMLQFTNHVRKLLQKHNLNVTEKKTFNNNPAFLMREVFVRGR
;
A
#
# COMPACT_ATOMS: atom_id res chain seq x y z
N MET A 1 30.03 -2.08 76.09
CA MET A 1 29.55 -3.18 75.27
C MET A 1 28.25 -2.91 74.49
N LEU A 2 27.66 -1.77 74.63
CA LEU A 2 26.38 -1.40 73.93
C LEU A 2 26.59 -0.70 72.56
N PHE A 3 27.74 -0.12 72.32
CA PHE A 3 27.99 0.68 71.07
C PHE A 3 28.26 -0.17 69.81
N ASN A 4 28.62 -1.44 69.96
CA ASN A 4 28.88 -2.31 68.80
C ASN A 4 27.64 -3.04 68.28
N PHE A 5 26.53 -3.12 69.05
CA PHE A 5 25.32 -3.83 68.62
C PHE A 5 24.48 -3.00 67.67
N VAL A 6 24.46 -1.68 67.81
CA VAL A 6 23.67 -0.78 66.96
C VAL A 6 24.26 -0.66 65.56
N ARG A 7 25.60 -0.78 65.39
CA ARG A 7 26.25 -0.74 64.08
C ARG A 7 25.99 -1.98 63.21
N VAL A 8 25.92 -3.17 63.82
CA VAL A 8 25.68 -4.41 63.07
C VAL A 8 24.23 -4.52 62.61
N PHE A 9 23.24 -4.07 63.46
CA PHE A 9 21.83 -4.08 63.06
C PHE A 9 21.53 -3.03 61.96
N GLY A 10 22.21 -1.89 61.94
CA GLY A 10 22.06 -0.89 60.89
C GLY A 10 22.58 -1.35 59.54
N TYR A 11 23.66 -2.12 59.50
CA TYR A 11 24.20 -2.67 58.27
C TYR A 11 23.34 -3.79 57.67
N PHE A 12 22.73 -4.65 58.52
CA PHE A 12 21.84 -5.70 58.08
C PHE A 12 20.49 -5.18 57.53
N CYS A 13 19.98 -4.10 58.15
CA CYS A 13 18.75 -3.45 57.66
C CYS A 13 18.99 -2.73 56.32
N LEU A 14 20.12 -2.04 56.16
CA LEU A 14 20.49 -1.34 54.91
C LEU A 14 20.79 -2.32 53.76
N MET A 15 21.37 -3.49 54.02
CA MET A 15 21.59 -4.50 53.01
C MET A 15 20.28 -5.17 52.54
N LYS A 16 19.33 -5.45 53.45
CA LYS A 16 18.01 -5.98 53.06
C LYS A 16 17.19 -4.97 52.26
N VAL A 17 17.22 -3.69 52.61
CA VAL A 17 16.55 -2.63 51.84
C VAL A 17 17.19 -2.41 50.49
N LYS A 18 18.53 -2.44 50.34
CA LYS A 18 19.22 -2.38 49.07
C LYS A 18 18.84 -3.55 48.12
N ASN A 19 18.75 -4.75 48.67
CA ASN A 19 18.39 -5.93 47.87
C ASN A 19 16.90 -5.92 47.45
N ILE A 20 16.02 -5.39 48.28
CA ILE A 20 14.59 -5.18 47.93
C ILE A 20 14.44 -4.10 46.87
N ILE A 21 15.16 -2.97 46.98
CA ILE A 21 15.12 -1.90 45.98
C ILE A 21 15.73 -2.40 44.65
N PHE A 22 16.81 -3.18 44.68
CA PHE A 22 17.41 -3.75 43.48
C PHE A 22 16.50 -4.79 42.83
N GLY A 23 15.78 -5.63 43.63
CA GLY A 23 14.77 -6.56 43.16
C GLY A 23 13.55 -5.85 42.54
N ILE A 24 13.10 -4.76 43.13
CA ILE A 24 11.98 -3.95 42.59
C ILE A 24 12.43 -3.23 41.29
N PHE A 25 13.68 -2.74 41.20
CA PHE A 25 14.22 -2.12 39.99
C PHE A 25 14.36 -3.13 38.84
N LEU A 26 14.74 -4.40 39.11
CA LEU A 26 14.76 -5.49 38.13
C LEU A 26 13.37 -5.92 37.67
N LEU A 27 12.35 -5.88 38.56
CA LEU A 27 10.97 -6.17 38.21
C LEU A 27 10.31 -5.03 37.44
N ILE A 28 10.65 -3.77 37.71
CA ILE A 28 10.17 -2.61 36.97
C ILE A 28 10.82 -2.52 35.59
N SER A 29 12.10 -2.89 35.45
CA SER A 29 12.80 -2.89 34.16
C SER A 29 12.27 -3.96 33.18
N ASN A 30 11.73 -5.08 33.68
CA ASN A 30 11.08 -6.09 32.84
C ASN A 30 9.61 -5.79 32.51
N GLY A 31 8.97 -4.83 33.21
CA GLY A 31 7.59 -4.42 32.95
C GLY A 31 7.43 -3.27 31.97
N LEU A 32 8.51 -2.56 31.62
CA LEU A 32 8.45 -1.34 30.79
C LEU A 32 8.76 -1.55 29.29
N TRP A 33 9.00 -2.79 28.85
CA TRP A 33 9.32 -3.09 27.45
C TRP A 33 8.35 -4.08 26.82
N SER A 34 7.05 -3.90 27.03
CA SER A 34 6.09 -4.43 26.08
C SER A 34 5.99 -3.44 24.92
N GLN A 35 7.05 -3.31 24.16
CA GLN A 35 7.01 -2.63 22.88
C GLN A 35 6.00 -3.39 22.02
N LYS A 36 4.90 -2.75 21.64
CA LYS A 36 3.92 -3.33 20.71
C LYS A 36 4.68 -3.75 19.45
N SER A 37 4.97 -5.05 19.33
CA SER A 37 5.58 -5.61 18.13
C SER A 37 4.50 -5.71 17.05
N GLU A 38 4.04 -4.57 16.57
CA GLU A 38 3.00 -4.47 15.52
C GLU A 38 3.52 -3.59 14.39
N VAL A 39 3.18 -3.98 13.15
CA VAL A 39 3.44 -3.20 11.94
C VAL A 39 2.17 -3.11 11.14
N LYS A 40 1.82 -1.89 10.75
CA LYS A 40 0.71 -1.61 9.83
C LYS A 40 1.24 -1.36 8.43
N LEU A 41 0.71 -2.08 7.47
CA LEU A 41 0.95 -1.90 6.05
C LEU A 41 -0.35 -1.47 5.36
N LEU A 42 -0.25 -0.56 4.41
CA LEU A 42 -1.37 -0.19 3.54
C LEU A 42 -0.96 -0.40 2.08
N PHE A 43 -1.78 -1.10 1.33
CA PHE A 43 -1.60 -1.31 -0.10
C PHE A 43 -2.67 -0.56 -0.87
N THR A 44 -2.27 0.09 -1.98
CA THR A 44 -3.22 0.77 -2.88
C THR A 44 -3.33 -0.01 -4.19
N GLY A 45 -4.40 0.22 -4.96
CA GLY A 45 -4.52 -0.26 -6.33
C GLY A 45 -3.68 0.53 -7.33
N ASP A 46 -4.10 0.52 -8.59
CA ASP A 46 -3.34 1.00 -9.74
C ASP A 46 -3.27 2.54 -9.77
N ILE A 47 -2.03 3.07 -9.83
CA ILE A 47 -1.73 4.50 -9.99
C ILE A 47 -1.46 4.75 -11.46
N MET A 48 -2.46 5.32 -12.16
CA MET A 48 -2.41 5.54 -13.59
C MET A 48 -2.30 7.04 -13.96
N GLY A 49 -1.80 7.33 -15.16
CA GLY A 49 -1.60 8.68 -15.70
C GLY A 49 -2.18 8.86 -17.10
N HIS A 50 -3.51 8.75 -17.25
CA HIS A 50 -4.18 8.94 -18.53
C HIS A 50 -4.04 10.37 -19.07
N GLY A 51 -4.18 10.57 -20.39
CA GLY A 51 -4.08 11.88 -21.04
C GLY A 51 -4.87 12.98 -20.34
N PRO A 52 -6.19 12.80 -20.06
CA PRO A 52 -6.97 13.80 -19.33
C PRO A 52 -6.49 14.12 -17.91
N GLN A 53 -5.80 13.18 -17.23
CA GLN A 53 -5.18 13.46 -15.93
C GLN A 53 -3.93 14.33 -16.09
N ILE A 54 -3.12 14.09 -17.14
CA ILE A 54 -1.95 14.90 -17.49
C ILE A 54 -2.38 16.33 -17.82
N GLU A 55 -3.41 16.49 -18.66
CA GLU A 55 -3.98 17.79 -19.01
C GLU A 55 -4.52 18.53 -17.77
N SER A 56 -5.21 17.81 -16.90
CA SER A 56 -5.77 18.34 -15.65
C SER A 56 -4.71 18.88 -14.69
N ALA A 57 -3.54 18.23 -14.65
CA ALA A 57 -2.42 18.60 -13.79
C ALA A 57 -1.60 19.75 -14.36
N TYR A 58 -1.70 20.05 -15.65
CA TYR A 58 -0.88 21.08 -16.30
C TYR A 58 -1.35 22.49 -15.94
N ASP A 59 -0.41 23.32 -15.50
CA ASP A 59 -0.61 24.77 -15.35
C ASP A 59 0.08 25.50 -16.51
N ALA A 60 -0.72 26.13 -17.37
CA ALA A 60 -0.24 26.85 -18.55
C ALA A 60 0.56 28.12 -18.21
N LYS A 61 0.35 28.71 -17.03
CA LYS A 61 1.06 29.93 -16.60
C LYS A 61 2.48 29.60 -16.17
N THR A 62 2.65 28.57 -15.34
CA THR A 62 3.96 28.15 -14.83
C THR A 62 4.65 27.12 -15.72
N LYS A 63 3.92 26.51 -16.66
CA LYS A 63 4.34 25.38 -17.53
C LYS A 63 4.80 24.16 -16.74
N THR A 64 4.20 23.94 -15.56
CA THR A 64 4.48 22.82 -14.64
C THR A 64 3.26 21.92 -14.49
N TYR A 65 3.44 20.77 -13.84
CA TYR A 65 2.38 19.81 -13.52
C TYR A 65 2.22 19.74 -12.00
N ASP A 66 0.98 19.68 -11.52
CA ASP A 66 0.66 19.49 -10.10
C ASP A 66 -0.47 18.46 -9.94
N TYR A 67 -0.15 17.34 -9.26
CA TYR A 67 -1.08 16.27 -8.93
C TYR A 67 -1.47 16.23 -7.43
N ASN A 68 -0.96 17.17 -6.59
CA ASN A 68 -1.20 17.10 -5.15
C ASN A 68 -2.69 17.14 -4.79
N ASN A 69 -3.49 17.88 -5.54
CA ASN A 69 -4.93 17.94 -5.33
C ASN A 69 -5.64 16.59 -5.53
N CYS A 70 -5.04 15.65 -6.26
CA CYS A 70 -5.62 14.32 -6.47
C CYS A 70 -5.74 13.54 -5.15
N PHE A 71 -4.86 13.80 -4.19
CA PHE A 71 -4.71 13.01 -2.98
C PHE A 71 -5.13 13.76 -1.71
N LEU A 72 -5.71 14.95 -1.84
CA LEU A 72 -6.04 15.83 -0.72
C LEU A 72 -6.89 15.13 0.36
N TYR A 73 -7.88 14.33 -0.05
CA TYR A 73 -8.85 13.71 0.86
C TYR A 73 -8.44 12.32 1.35
N ILE A 74 -7.34 11.77 0.83
CA ILE A 74 -6.86 10.44 1.17
C ILE A 74 -5.51 10.46 1.92
N LYS A 75 -4.85 11.62 1.96
CA LYS A 75 -3.50 11.78 2.49
C LYS A 75 -3.34 11.28 3.92
N ASP A 76 -4.27 11.62 4.80
CA ASP A 76 -4.18 11.24 6.20
C ASP A 76 -4.25 9.71 6.38
N ILE A 77 -5.12 9.06 5.58
CA ILE A 77 -5.25 7.59 5.56
C ILE A 77 -3.96 6.93 5.05
N LEU A 78 -3.32 7.52 4.03
CA LEU A 78 -2.07 6.98 3.47
C LEU A 78 -0.87 7.19 4.40
N SER A 79 -0.90 8.22 5.25
CA SER A 79 0.22 8.58 6.14
C SER A 79 0.13 7.94 7.53
N GLU A 80 -1.01 7.31 7.89
CA GLU A 80 -1.20 6.68 9.20
C GLU A 80 -0.39 5.38 9.39
N PRO A 81 -0.31 4.47 8.39
CA PRO A 81 0.41 3.21 8.52
C PRO A 81 1.93 3.39 8.65
N ASP A 82 2.63 2.35 9.11
CA ASP A 82 4.10 2.34 9.13
C ASP A 82 4.70 2.35 7.73
N PHE A 83 4.02 1.73 6.76
CA PHE A 83 4.38 1.75 5.35
C PHE A 83 3.15 1.72 4.45
N SER A 84 3.10 2.61 3.48
CA SER A 84 2.11 2.63 2.41
C SER A 84 2.74 2.27 1.06
N ILE A 85 2.18 1.28 0.39
CA ILE A 85 2.73 0.65 -0.82
C ILE A 85 1.73 0.79 -1.98
N GLY A 86 2.18 1.26 -3.15
CA GLY A 86 1.34 1.42 -4.35
C GLY A 86 1.88 0.74 -5.59
N ASN A 87 1.02 0.43 -6.57
CA ASN A 87 1.42 -0.01 -7.90
C ASN A 87 1.51 1.19 -8.85
N LEU A 88 2.73 1.57 -9.26
CA LEU A 88 2.94 2.64 -10.24
C LEU A 88 2.77 2.09 -11.65
N GLU A 89 1.54 2.13 -12.16
CA GLU A 89 1.20 1.55 -13.46
C GLU A 89 1.34 2.55 -14.62
N VAL A 90 2.47 3.20 -14.66
CA VAL A 90 2.91 4.11 -15.72
C VAL A 90 4.41 4.12 -15.83
N THR A 91 4.91 4.50 -17.01
CA THR A 91 6.32 4.89 -17.17
C THR A 91 6.44 6.40 -16.91
N LEU A 92 7.39 6.81 -16.07
CA LEU A 92 7.73 8.23 -15.89
C LEU A 92 8.68 8.65 -17.03
N GLY A 93 8.10 9.06 -18.15
CA GLY A 93 8.83 9.29 -19.38
C GLY A 93 9.32 10.72 -19.57
N THR A 94 9.63 11.04 -20.83
CA THR A 94 10.00 12.39 -21.29
C THR A 94 8.86 13.02 -22.08
N LYS A 95 8.89 14.33 -22.27
CA LYS A 95 7.98 15.01 -23.19
C LYS A 95 8.17 14.49 -24.65
N PRO A 96 7.11 14.42 -25.45
CA PRO A 96 5.73 14.73 -25.06
C PRO A 96 5.16 13.65 -24.14
N TYR A 97 4.46 14.09 -23.08
CA TYR A 97 3.78 13.16 -22.18
C TYR A 97 2.52 12.60 -22.85
N SER A 98 2.14 11.37 -22.47
CA SER A 98 0.99 10.67 -23.07
C SER A 98 0.36 9.71 -22.07
N GLY A 99 -0.95 9.49 -22.23
CA GLY A 99 -1.68 8.43 -21.55
C GLY A 99 -1.68 7.12 -22.33
N TYR A 100 -2.77 6.35 -22.15
CA TYR A 100 -3.01 5.09 -22.84
C TYR A 100 -2.93 5.27 -24.36
N PRO A 101 -2.43 4.26 -25.13
CA PRO A 101 -1.97 2.95 -24.67
C PRO A 101 -0.50 2.91 -24.20
N MET A 102 0.30 3.95 -24.46
CA MET A 102 1.72 4.01 -24.17
C MET A 102 2.00 5.16 -23.21
N PHE A 103 1.98 4.87 -21.92
CA PHE A 103 2.13 5.89 -20.89
C PHE A 103 3.51 6.55 -20.88
N SER A 104 3.52 7.87 -20.75
CA SER A 104 4.67 8.70 -20.47
C SER A 104 4.20 9.79 -19.52
N SER A 105 4.23 9.53 -18.23
CA SER A 105 3.70 10.45 -17.22
C SER A 105 4.76 11.45 -16.76
N PRO A 106 4.36 12.68 -16.40
CA PRO A 106 5.24 13.65 -15.75
C PRO A 106 5.79 13.11 -14.42
N PRO A 107 7.06 13.43 -14.07
CA PRO A 107 7.65 13.06 -12.77
C PRO A 107 6.85 13.55 -11.57
N GLU A 108 6.14 14.66 -11.71
CA GLU A 108 5.33 15.29 -10.68
C GLU A 108 4.18 14.38 -10.17
N LEU A 109 3.76 13.38 -10.96
CA LEU A 109 2.84 12.35 -10.50
C LEU A 109 3.46 11.56 -9.34
N ALA A 110 4.69 11.08 -9.49
CA ALA A 110 5.38 10.33 -8.43
C ALA A 110 5.71 11.22 -7.23
N VAL A 111 6.01 12.50 -7.44
CA VAL A 111 6.21 13.49 -6.37
C VAL A 111 4.92 13.64 -5.55
N ALA A 112 3.78 13.80 -6.21
CA ALA A 112 2.49 13.95 -5.52
C ALA A 112 2.08 12.67 -4.79
N VAL A 113 2.35 11.50 -5.36
CA VAL A 113 2.13 10.19 -4.72
C VAL A 113 2.95 10.06 -3.44
N LYS A 114 4.24 10.44 -3.48
CA LYS A 114 5.08 10.49 -2.28
C LYS A 114 4.55 11.48 -1.24
N ASN A 115 4.21 12.71 -1.67
CA ASN A 115 3.67 13.75 -0.79
C ASN A 115 2.33 13.34 -0.14
N ALA A 116 1.61 12.43 -0.77
CA ALA A 116 0.38 11.86 -0.25
C ALA A 116 0.60 10.82 0.85
N GLY A 117 1.83 10.32 1.03
CA GLY A 117 2.16 9.35 2.06
C GLY A 117 2.48 7.93 1.55
N ILE A 118 2.63 7.74 0.23
CA ILE A 118 3.11 6.46 -0.30
C ILE A 118 4.64 6.40 -0.12
N ASP A 119 5.12 5.35 0.55
CA ASP A 119 6.53 5.15 0.86
C ASP A 119 7.25 4.28 -0.19
N ILE A 120 6.52 3.34 -0.78
CA ILE A 120 7.08 2.28 -1.62
C ILE A 120 6.23 2.08 -2.87
N LEU A 121 6.87 1.94 -4.03
CA LEU A 121 6.20 1.69 -5.29
C LEU A 121 6.62 0.36 -5.93
N GLY A 122 5.65 -0.53 -6.16
CA GLY A 122 5.79 -1.63 -7.09
C GLY A 122 5.80 -1.09 -8.52
N THR A 123 6.77 -1.53 -9.32
CA THR A 123 6.97 -1.05 -10.70
C THR A 123 6.88 -2.16 -11.74
N ALA A 124 6.74 -3.44 -11.34
CA ALA A 124 6.49 -4.54 -12.24
C ALA A 124 5.01 -4.65 -12.57
N ASN A 125 4.61 -4.12 -13.72
CA ASN A 125 3.27 -4.16 -14.28
C ASN A 125 3.32 -4.18 -15.82
N ASN A 126 2.17 -4.31 -16.49
CA ASN A 126 2.11 -4.39 -17.95
C ASN A 126 2.53 -3.10 -18.66
N HIS A 127 2.56 -1.93 -17.95
CA HIS A 127 3.00 -0.63 -18.46
C HIS A 127 4.45 -0.27 -18.08
N SER A 128 5.19 -1.18 -17.46
CA SER A 128 6.61 -0.96 -17.10
C SER A 128 7.48 -0.62 -18.30
N CYS A 129 7.14 -1.15 -19.49
CA CYS A 129 7.94 -1.06 -20.71
C CYS A 129 7.40 -0.09 -21.75
N ASP A 130 6.40 0.74 -21.46
CA ASP A 130 5.75 1.63 -22.45
C ASP A 130 6.72 2.59 -23.15
N ARG A 131 7.82 2.93 -22.52
CA ARG A 131 8.90 3.73 -23.07
C ARG A 131 10.20 2.94 -23.24
N LYS A 132 10.07 1.60 -23.35
CA LYS A 132 11.18 0.65 -23.54
C LYS A 132 12.24 0.84 -22.45
N GLU A 133 13.46 0.46 -22.74
CA GLU A 133 14.62 0.59 -21.84
C GLU A 133 14.81 2.00 -21.26
N LYS A 134 14.68 3.03 -22.11
CA LYS A 134 14.83 4.44 -21.65
C LYS A 134 13.78 4.81 -20.61
N GLY A 135 12.55 4.29 -20.77
CA GLY A 135 11.47 4.53 -19.83
C GLY A 135 11.72 3.86 -18.48
N ILE A 136 12.13 2.59 -18.48
CA ILE A 136 12.47 1.86 -17.26
C ILE A 136 13.58 2.58 -16.48
N LYS A 137 14.71 2.89 -17.15
CA LYS A 137 15.86 3.56 -16.53
C LYS A 137 15.46 4.92 -15.95
N ARG A 138 14.72 5.73 -16.74
CA ARG A 138 14.27 7.04 -16.30
C ARG A 138 13.29 6.98 -15.13
N THR A 139 12.34 6.03 -15.14
CA THR A 139 11.42 5.83 -14.02
C THR A 139 12.21 5.56 -12.74
N ILE A 140 13.18 4.65 -12.77
CA ILE A 140 14.06 4.35 -11.64
C ILE A 140 14.83 5.61 -11.19
N GLU A 141 15.44 6.36 -12.12
CA GLU A 141 16.20 7.58 -11.82
C GLU A 141 15.34 8.66 -11.14
N ILE A 142 14.10 8.82 -11.58
CA ILE A 142 13.15 9.75 -10.96
C ILE A 142 12.81 9.29 -9.55
N LEU A 143 12.45 8.02 -9.36
CA LEU A 143 12.10 7.46 -8.05
C LEU A 143 13.28 7.56 -7.08
N ASP A 144 14.52 7.27 -7.55
CA ASP A 144 15.76 7.45 -6.78
C ASP A 144 15.93 8.93 -6.36
N SER A 145 15.76 9.86 -7.32
CA SER A 145 15.98 11.29 -7.10
C SER A 145 15.04 11.89 -6.06
N ILE A 146 13.78 11.44 -6.05
CA ILE A 146 12.79 11.87 -5.05
C ILE A 146 12.85 11.03 -3.77
N LYS A 147 13.73 10.02 -3.71
CA LYS A 147 13.93 9.14 -2.54
C LYS A 147 12.63 8.43 -2.13
N ILE A 148 11.94 7.83 -3.07
CA ILE A 148 10.86 6.87 -2.82
C ILE A 148 11.37 5.47 -3.10
N ALA A 149 11.14 4.55 -2.18
CA ALA A 149 11.56 3.16 -2.36
C ALA A 149 10.75 2.51 -3.49
N HIS A 150 11.40 1.66 -4.29
CA HIS A 150 10.73 0.99 -5.41
C HIS A 150 11.33 -0.39 -5.68
N PHE A 151 10.55 -1.27 -6.27
CA PHE A 151 10.95 -2.65 -6.57
C PHE A 151 10.15 -3.22 -7.73
N GLY A 152 10.72 -4.25 -8.40
CA GLY A 152 10.07 -4.92 -9.51
C GLY A 152 10.70 -4.69 -10.88
N THR A 153 11.32 -3.49 -11.11
CA THR A 153 12.08 -3.18 -12.31
C THR A 153 13.50 -2.72 -11.98
N TYR A 154 14.46 -3.00 -12.88
CA TYR A 154 15.87 -2.71 -12.63
C TYR A 154 16.59 -2.25 -13.89
N LYS A 155 17.63 -1.40 -13.71
CA LYS A 155 18.47 -0.88 -14.80
C LYS A 155 19.27 -1.98 -15.51
N ASN A 156 19.64 -3.04 -14.77
CA ASN A 156 20.38 -4.22 -15.25
C ASN A 156 20.46 -5.27 -14.11
N GLN A 157 21.14 -6.41 -14.35
CA GLN A 157 21.35 -7.45 -13.36
C GLN A 157 22.15 -6.98 -12.14
N ASP A 158 23.18 -6.14 -12.34
CA ASP A 158 23.96 -5.59 -11.23
C ASP A 158 23.11 -4.70 -10.34
N HIS A 159 22.23 -3.88 -10.94
CA HIS A 159 21.28 -3.07 -10.19
C HIS A 159 20.31 -3.95 -9.39
N LYS A 160 19.75 -5.01 -9.99
CA LYS A 160 18.90 -5.97 -9.27
C LYS A 160 19.64 -6.58 -8.08
N THR A 161 20.90 -6.99 -8.30
CA THR A 161 21.71 -7.64 -7.26
C THR A 161 22.06 -6.66 -6.12
N LYS A 162 22.40 -5.41 -6.44
CA LYS A 162 22.77 -4.37 -5.45
C LYS A 162 21.56 -3.82 -4.70
N SER A 163 20.43 -3.58 -5.39
CA SER A 163 19.18 -3.16 -4.76
C SER A 163 18.65 -4.25 -3.84
N GLY A 164 19.01 -5.51 -4.11
CA GLY A 164 18.60 -6.64 -3.34
C GLY A 164 17.09 -6.84 -3.35
N LEU A 165 16.60 -7.32 -2.24
CA LEU A 165 15.16 -7.46 -1.99
C LEU A 165 14.66 -6.23 -1.24
N MET A 166 13.39 -5.88 -1.45
CA MET A 166 12.73 -4.88 -0.63
C MET A 166 12.48 -5.48 0.75
N LEU A 167 13.31 -5.10 1.72
CA LEU A 167 13.23 -5.54 3.11
C LEU A 167 12.76 -4.38 3.98
N LEU A 168 11.72 -4.62 4.77
CA LEU A 168 11.22 -3.69 5.78
C LEU A 168 11.55 -4.26 7.15
N ASP A 169 12.00 -3.43 8.07
CA ASP A 169 12.20 -3.78 9.48
C ASP A 169 11.57 -2.67 10.32
N ARG A 170 10.52 -3.01 11.05
CA ARG A 170 9.81 -2.07 11.88
C ARG A 170 9.30 -2.78 13.13
N ASN A 171 9.56 -2.20 14.30
CA ASN A 171 9.13 -2.73 15.59
C ASN A 171 9.55 -4.20 15.82
N GLY A 172 10.71 -4.62 15.26
CA GLY A 172 11.24 -5.98 15.36
C GLY A 172 10.52 -7.00 14.46
N ILE A 173 9.71 -6.55 13.50
CA ILE A 173 9.08 -7.40 12.48
C ILE A 173 9.78 -7.14 11.13
N LYS A 174 10.32 -8.20 10.54
CA LYS A 174 11.01 -8.17 9.25
C LYS A 174 10.11 -8.71 8.15
N ILE A 175 9.92 -7.91 7.10
CA ILE A 175 9.05 -8.24 5.98
C ILE A 175 9.86 -8.17 4.69
N ALA A 176 9.77 -9.20 3.84
CA ALA A 176 10.30 -9.15 2.50
C ALA A 176 9.16 -8.95 1.50
N LEU A 177 9.28 -7.92 0.65
CA LEU A 177 8.33 -7.64 -0.43
C LEU A 177 8.90 -8.11 -1.77
N LEU A 178 8.05 -8.81 -2.53
CA LEU A 178 8.32 -9.28 -3.89
C LEU A 178 7.31 -8.64 -4.83
N ASN A 179 7.73 -8.25 -6.06
CA ASN A 179 6.81 -7.66 -7.04
C ASN A 179 7.00 -8.30 -8.41
N TYR A 180 5.89 -8.73 -9.03
CA TYR A 180 5.89 -9.44 -10.32
C TYR A 180 4.73 -9.01 -11.21
N THR A 181 4.91 -9.15 -12.53
CA THR A 181 3.85 -8.94 -13.54
C THR A 181 3.68 -10.15 -14.45
N TYR A 182 2.49 -10.32 -14.97
CA TYR A 182 2.18 -11.35 -15.99
C TYR A 182 2.81 -11.02 -17.35
N GLY A 183 3.07 -9.76 -17.65
CA GLY A 183 3.54 -9.34 -18.96
C GLY A 183 3.84 -7.84 -19.07
N THR A 184 4.19 -7.41 -20.28
CA THR A 184 4.52 -6.01 -20.64
C THR A 184 3.81 -5.59 -21.94
N ASN A 185 2.55 -5.98 -22.11
CA ASN A 185 1.72 -5.66 -23.29
C ASN A 185 2.40 -6.03 -24.63
N GLY A 186 3.17 -7.15 -24.64
CA GLY A 186 3.92 -7.60 -25.82
C GLY A 186 5.17 -6.78 -26.16
N ILE A 187 5.52 -5.79 -25.32
CA ILE A 187 6.75 -5.01 -25.53
C ILE A 187 7.94 -5.80 -25.01
N SER A 188 8.89 -6.10 -25.89
CA SER A 188 10.10 -6.81 -25.52
C SER A 188 10.98 -5.97 -24.60
N ILE A 189 11.59 -6.63 -23.60
CA ILE A 189 12.59 -6.03 -22.72
C ILE A 189 13.96 -6.20 -23.36
N SER A 190 14.78 -5.15 -23.36
CA SER A 190 16.17 -5.26 -23.79
C SER A 190 17.01 -5.99 -22.74
N ASP A 191 18.11 -6.60 -23.16
CA ASP A 191 19.05 -7.31 -22.26
C ASP A 191 19.68 -6.38 -21.22
N SER A 192 19.56 -5.07 -21.39
CA SER A 192 20.12 -4.04 -20.52
C SER A 192 19.17 -3.55 -19.43
N THR A 193 17.92 -4.07 -19.34
CA THR A 193 16.95 -3.75 -18.28
C THR A 193 16.21 -5.00 -17.85
N MET A 194 15.58 -4.95 -16.68
CA MET A 194 14.86 -6.09 -16.14
C MET A 194 13.50 -5.69 -15.58
N VAL A 195 12.52 -6.55 -15.80
CA VAL A 195 11.21 -6.55 -15.15
C VAL A 195 11.00 -7.92 -14.52
N ASN A 196 10.52 -7.97 -13.31
CA ASN A 196 10.18 -9.24 -12.67
C ASN A 196 8.88 -9.79 -13.23
N PHE A 197 8.96 -10.87 -13.98
CA PHE A 197 7.79 -11.59 -14.49
C PHE A 197 7.32 -12.68 -13.52
N LEU A 198 6.06 -13.06 -13.64
CA LEU A 198 5.51 -14.29 -13.08
C LEU A 198 6.16 -15.50 -13.79
N ASN A 199 7.33 -15.88 -13.29
CA ASN A 199 8.11 -17.02 -13.75
C ASN A 199 8.53 -17.84 -12.54
N LYS A 200 8.08 -19.12 -12.46
CA LYS A 200 8.28 -19.99 -11.32
C LYS A 200 9.75 -20.09 -10.89
N LYS A 201 10.69 -20.28 -11.86
CA LYS A 201 12.11 -20.40 -11.56
C LYS A 201 12.67 -19.13 -10.90
N ASN A 202 12.35 -17.96 -11.47
CA ASN A 202 12.82 -16.68 -10.94
C ASN A 202 12.23 -16.37 -9.57
N ILE A 203 10.93 -16.65 -9.39
CA ILE A 203 10.25 -16.48 -8.10
C ILE A 203 10.88 -17.37 -7.02
N LEU A 204 11.18 -18.64 -7.32
CA LEU A 204 11.85 -19.53 -6.39
C LEU A 204 13.24 -19.03 -5.99
N ASN A 205 14.01 -18.49 -6.93
CA ASN A 205 15.31 -17.88 -6.65
C ASN A 205 15.17 -16.64 -5.75
N ASP A 206 14.21 -15.76 -6.04
CA ASP A 206 13.95 -14.55 -5.23
C ASP A 206 13.47 -14.94 -3.82
N ILE A 207 12.60 -15.94 -3.67
CA ILE A 207 12.17 -16.48 -2.37
C ILE A 207 13.36 -17.08 -1.60
N ALA A 208 14.21 -17.86 -2.26
CA ALA A 208 15.40 -18.43 -1.63
C ALA A 208 16.37 -17.34 -1.16
N LEU A 209 16.51 -16.26 -1.94
CA LEU A 209 17.30 -15.09 -1.56
C LEU A 209 16.65 -14.37 -0.37
N ALA A 210 15.34 -14.17 -0.37
CA ALA A 210 14.60 -13.55 0.72
C ALA A 210 14.78 -14.30 2.04
N LYS A 211 14.67 -15.62 2.01
CA LYS A 211 14.85 -16.49 3.19
C LYS A 211 16.23 -16.37 3.82
N LYS A 212 17.30 -16.00 3.08
CA LYS A 212 18.63 -15.73 3.66
C LYS A 212 18.63 -14.55 4.63
N SER A 213 17.75 -13.55 4.40
CA SER A 213 17.58 -12.40 5.28
C SER A 213 16.72 -12.71 6.52
N LYS A 214 16.19 -13.95 6.62
CA LYS A 214 15.34 -14.42 7.71
C LYS A 214 14.16 -13.47 7.99
N PRO A 215 13.33 -13.13 6.99
CA PRO A 215 12.14 -12.33 7.23
C PRO A 215 11.12 -13.14 8.04
N ASP A 216 10.34 -12.47 8.84
CA ASP A 216 9.19 -13.06 9.55
C ASP A 216 8.05 -13.37 8.58
N VAL A 217 7.86 -12.53 7.55
CA VAL A 217 6.78 -12.64 6.55
C VAL A 217 7.29 -12.31 5.15
N LEU A 218 6.86 -13.11 4.15
CA LEU A 218 7.02 -12.81 2.74
C LEU A 218 5.68 -12.36 2.16
N ILE A 219 5.68 -11.21 1.48
CA ILE A 219 4.52 -10.64 0.80
C ILE A 219 4.84 -10.49 -0.68
N ALA A 220 3.98 -10.99 -1.56
CA ALA A 220 4.08 -10.74 -3.00
C ALA A 220 3.03 -9.70 -3.41
N TYR A 221 3.45 -8.65 -4.11
CA TYR A 221 2.60 -7.69 -4.78
C TYR A 221 2.62 -8.01 -6.28
N VAL A 222 1.47 -8.42 -6.84
CA VAL A 222 1.42 -9.10 -8.13
C VAL A 222 0.45 -8.42 -9.08
N HIS A 223 0.92 -8.11 -10.28
CA HIS A 223 0.12 -7.56 -11.37
C HIS A 223 -0.32 -8.68 -12.31
N TRP A 224 -1.59 -9.12 -12.20
CA TRP A 224 -2.10 -10.35 -12.77
C TRP A 224 -3.60 -10.32 -13.06
N GLY A 225 -4.13 -11.38 -13.66
CA GLY A 225 -5.56 -11.57 -13.84
C GLY A 225 -6.08 -11.10 -15.19
N ALA A 226 -7.37 -10.85 -15.26
CA ALA A 226 -8.05 -10.37 -16.46
C ALA A 226 -8.74 -9.04 -16.19
N GLU A 227 -8.54 -8.05 -17.05
CA GLU A 227 -9.16 -6.74 -16.93
C GLU A 227 -10.69 -6.85 -16.85
N TYR A 228 -11.27 -6.05 -15.95
CA TYR A 228 -12.71 -5.80 -15.81
C TYR A 228 -13.55 -7.02 -15.43
N LYS A 229 -12.94 -7.99 -14.73
CA LYS A 229 -13.63 -9.15 -14.16
C LYS A 229 -13.76 -8.98 -12.65
N ASP A 230 -14.98 -9.09 -12.13
CA ASP A 230 -15.27 -8.97 -10.70
C ASP A 230 -14.75 -10.15 -9.87
N LEU A 231 -14.49 -11.29 -10.51
CA LEU A 231 -14.04 -12.52 -9.86
C LEU A 231 -12.71 -12.99 -10.42
N PRO A 232 -11.83 -13.50 -9.57
CA PRO A 232 -10.51 -13.96 -9.97
C PRO A 232 -10.62 -15.15 -10.94
N ILE A 233 -9.80 -15.09 -12.00
CA ILE A 233 -9.66 -16.19 -12.95
C ILE A 233 -8.83 -17.33 -12.35
N GLN A 234 -8.89 -18.51 -12.98
CA GLN A 234 -8.18 -19.68 -12.48
C GLN A 234 -6.67 -19.50 -12.42
N ASP A 235 -6.08 -18.69 -13.31
CA ASP A 235 -4.65 -18.39 -13.32
C ASP A 235 -4.21 -17.66 -12.04
N GLN A 236 -4.95 -16.66 -11.56
CA GLN A 236 -4.69 -15.98 -10.28
C GLN A 236 -4.72 -16.98 -9.11
N LYS A 237 -5.68 -17.89 -9.07
CA LYS A 237 -5.78 -18.93 -8.04
C LYS A 237 -4.60 -19.90 -8.07
N ASN A 238 -4.17 -20.29 -9.29
CA ASN A 238 -3.00 -21.16 -9.49
C ASN A 238 -1.70 -20.49 -9.02
N TRP A 239 -1.52 -19.20 -9.30
CA TRP A 239 -0.37 -18.43 -8.82
C TRP A 239 -0.40 -18.25 -7.31
N PHE A 240 -1.57 -17.96 -6.71
CA PHE A 240 -1.68 -17.90 -5.27
C PHE A 240 -1.32 -19.23 -4.60
N ALA A 241 -1.81 -20.35 -5.12
CA ALA A 241 -1.43 -21.67 -4.63
C ALA A 241 0.08 -21.89 -4.69
N PHE A 242 0.72 -21.56 -5.83
CA PHE A 242 2.17 -21.65 -6.00
C PHE A 242 2.93 -20.78 -4.98
N PHE A 243 2.54 -19.53 -4.75
CA PHE A 243 3.15 -18.66 -3.75
C PHE A 243 3.04 -19.25 -2.35
N LYS A 244 1.86 -19.71 -1.97
CA LYS A 244 1.57 -20.32 -0.68
C LYS A 244 2.45 -21.58 -0.43
N GLU A 245 2.51 -22.49 -1.41
CA GLU A 245 3.31 -23.70 -1.35
C GLU A 245 4.81 -23.41 -1.16
N ASN A 246 5.30 -22.25 -1.58
CA ASN A 246 6.69 -21.86 -1.48
C ASN A 246 6.99 -20.91 -0.32
N GLY A 247 6.00 -20.68 0.57
CA GLY A 247 6.16 -19.94 1.82
C GLY A 247 5.94 -18.42 1.70
N VAL A 248 5.28 -17.95 0.64
CA VAL A 248 4.74 -16.59 0.55
C VAL A 248 3.31 -16.63 1.07
N SER A 249 3.10 -16.17 2.30
CA SER A 249 1.81 -16.29 2.99
C SER A 249 0.80 -15.20 2.61
N ILE A 250 1.26 -14.09 2.04
CA ILE A 250 0.42 -12.94 1.72
C ILE A 250 0.65 -12.53 0.27
N VAL A 251 -0.43 -12.42 -0.50
CA VAL A 251 -0.38 -11.98 -1.90
C VAL A 251 -1.37 -10.84 -2.11
N ILE A 252 -0.89 -9.73 -2.66
CA ILE A 252 -1.69 -8.55 -2.98
C ILE A 252 -1.70 -8.38 -4.49
N GLY A 253 -2.88 -8.34 -5.09
CA GLY A 253 -3.09 -8.26 -6.52
C GLY A 253 -3.48 -6.89 -7.04
N SER A 254 -3.11 -6.63 -8.29
CA SER A 254 -3.44 -5.47 -9.11
C SER A 254 -3.60 -5.87 -10.57
N HIS A 255 -4.00 -4.98 -11.48
CA HIS A 255 -4.23 -5.16 -12.93
C HIS A 255 -5.71 -5.27 -13.35
N PRO A 256 -6.63 -6.01 -12.71
CA PRO A 256 -8.01 -6.09 -13.20
C PRO A 256 -8.74 -4.74 -13.31
N HIS A 257 -8.21 -3.67 -12.73
CA HIS A 257 -8.78 -2.34 -12.66
C HIS A 257 -10.15 -2.27 -11.97
N VAL A 258 -10.60 -3.37 -11.41
CA VAL A 258 -11.79 -3.51 -10.57
C VAL A 258 -11.43 -4.23 -9.27
N VAL A 259 -12.19 -4.00 -8.23
CA VAL A 259 -11.96 -4.67 -6.95
C VAL A 259 -12.42 -6.13 -7.07
N GLU A 260 -11.54 -7.06 -6.75
CA GLU A 260 -11.86 -8.48 -6.65
C GLU A 260 -11.87 -8.94 -5.18
N PRO A 261 -12.41 -10.14 -4.88
CA PRO A 261 -12.46 -10.69 -3.52
C PRO A 261 -11.13 -10.75 -2.78
N MET A 262 -11.21 -10.79 -1.46
CA MET A 262 -10.09 -10.87 -0.53
C MET A 262 -10.33 -12.03 0.44
N GLU A 263 -9.34 -12.90 0.62
CA GLU A 263 -9.48 -14.11 1.42
C GLU A 263 -8.36 -14.21 2.44
N TRP A 264 -8.72 -14.26 3.71
CA TRP A 264 -7.79 -14.56 4.81
C TRP A 264 -8.16 -15.90 5.43
N ASP A 265 -7.43 -16.94 5.10
CA ASP A 265 -7.51 -18.24 5.75
C ASP A 265 -6.72 -18.22 7.06
N LYS A 266 -7.44 -18.02 8.16
CA LYS A 266 -6.84 -17.94 9.51
C LYS A 266 -6.22 -19.26 9.97
N ALA A 267 -6.73 -20.39 9.50
CA ALA A 267 -6.22 -21.71 9.88
C ALA A 267 -4.87 -22.01 9.23
N GLN A 268 -4.67 -21.55 7.99
CA GLN A 268 -3.41 -21.70 7.24
C GLN A 268 -2.52 -20.48 7.36
N GLU A 269 -2.97 -19.40 8.01
CA GLU A 269 -2.28 -18.11 8.09
C GLU A 269 -1.89 -17.54 6.72
N THR A 270 -2.77 -17.69 5.73
CA THR A 270 -2.56 -17.20 4.37
C THR A 270 -3.61 -16.19 3.96
N LEU A 271 -3.19 -15.20 3.18
CA LEU A 271 -4.04 -14.10 2.74
C LEU A 271 -3.81 -13.80 1.26
N VAL A 272 -4.89 -13.62 0.52
CA VAL A 272 -4.88 -13.10 -0.84
C VAL A 272 -5.88 -11.96 -0.99
N VAL A 273 -5.42 -10.89 -1.63
CA VAL A 273 -6.24 -9.83 -2.22
C VAL A 273 -6.10 -10.00 -3.73
N TYR A 274 -7.14 -10.41 -4.43
CA TYR A 274 -7.00 -10.71 -5.86
C TYR A 274 -6.83 -9.44 -6.69
N SER A 275 -7.54 -8.36 -6.38
CA SER A 275 -7.31 -7.04 -6.98
C SER A 275 -7.84 -5.91 -6.10
N LEU A 276 -7.06 -4.82 -6.05
CA LEU A 276 -7.46 -3.58 -5.36
C LEU A 276 -8.16 -2.58 -6.30
N GLY A 277 -8.25 -2.87 -7.61
CA GLY A 277 -8.81 -1.94 -8.58
C GLY A 277 -7.96 -0.69 -8.78
N ASN A 278 -8.56 0.41 -9.23
CA ASN A 278 -7.87 1.65 -9.50
C ASN A 278 -7.76 2.53 -8.25
N PHE A 279 -6.54 2.91 -7.86
CA PHE A 279 -6.33 3.94 -6.85
C PHE A 279 -6.57 5.32 -7.44
N ILE A 280 -5.96 5.63 -8.60
CA ILE A 280 -6.24 6.83 -9.37
C ILE A 280 -6.14 6.56 -10.87
N SER A 281 -7.18 6.91 -11.63
CA SER A 281 -7.31 6.60 -13.04
C SER A 281 -8.32 7.54 -13.72
N ASN A 282 -8.28 7.64 -15.05
CA ASN A 282 -9.39 8.21 -15.82
C ASN A 282 -10.26 7.12 -16.48
N GLN A 283 -10.16 5.87 -16.08
CA GLN A 283 -11.16 4.88 -16.48
C GLN A 283 -12.50 5.25 -15.85
N ARG A 284 -13.53 5.40 -16.69
CA ARG A 284 -14.84 5.96 -16.26
C ARG A 284 -16.01 5.03 -16.56
N PHE A 285 -15.73 3.83 -17.01
CA PHE A 285 -16.75 2.79 -17.13
C PHE A 285 -16.84 2.00 -15.82
N PHE A 286 -18.06 1.68 -15.48
CA PHE A 286 -18.40 0.98 -14.23
C PHE A 286 -17.94 -0.49 -14.29
N PRO A 287 -17.34 -1.03 -13.22
CA PRO A 287 -17.00 -0.42 -11.92
C PRO A 287 -15.52 -0.03 -11.77
N SER A 288 -14.83 0.40 -12.84
CA SER A 288 -13.39 0.71 -12.82
C SER A 288 -13.04 2.15 -12.37
N ASP A 289 -14.05 2.93 -11.95
CA ASP A 289 -13.88 4.32 -11.52
C ASP A 289 -13.53 4.49 -10.03
N GLY A 290 -13.17 3.40 -9.38
CA GLY A 290 -12.72 3.36 -7.98
C GLY A 290 -11.91 2.11 -7.66
N GLY A 291 -11.57 1.94 -6.39
CA GLY A 291 -10.78 0.83 -5.90
C GLY A 291 -10.92 0.65 -4.39
N ALA A 292 -9.98 -0.10 -3.84
CA ALA A 292 -9.83 -0.30 -2.41
C ALA A 292 -8.39 -0.05 -1.96
N LEU A 293 -8.23 0.44 -0.75
CA LEU A 293 -6.99 0.32 0.01
C LEU A 293 -7.11 -0.93 0.87
N PHE A 294 -6.03 -1.66 1.04
CA PHE A 294 -5.98 -2.82 1.91
C PHE A 294 -5.02 -2.58 3.07
N GLU A 295 -5.56 -2.58 4.29
CA GLU A 295 -4.80 -2.41 5.52
C GLU A 295 -4.53 -3.78 6.17
N LEU A 296 -3.26 -4.04 6.44
CA LEU A 296 -2.77 -5.24 7.08
C LEU A 296 -2.03 -4.88 8.36
N THR A 297 -2.45 -5.44 9.49
CA THR A 297 -1.69 -5.37 10.74
C THR A 297 -1.06 -6.72 11.02
N LEU A 298 0.27 -6.73 11.09
CA LEU A 298 1.06 -7.86 11.57
C LEU A 298 1.43 -7.65 13.03
N SER A 299 1.42 -8.70 13.82
CA SER A 299 1.86 -8.64 15.23
C SER A 299 2.66 -9.87 15.61
N ARG A 300 3.53 -9.72 16.61
CA ARG A 300 4.26 -10.83 17.19
C ARG A 300 3.49 -11.37 18.39
N ASN A 301 3.14 -12.65 18.35
CA ASN A 301 2.41 -13.32 19.43
C ASN A 301 3.32 -13.72 20.60
N ALA A 302 2.74 -14.31 21.65
CA ALA A 302 3.45 -14.74 22.86
C ALA A 302 4.53 -15.81 22.59
N GLN A 303 4.41 -16.57 21.50
CA GLN A 303 5.38 -17.56 21.04
C GLN A 303 6.46 -16.95 20.16
N ASN A 304 6.54 -15.62 20.08
CA ASN A 304 7.51 -14.88 19.25
C ASN A 304 7.34 -15.11 17.73
N LYS A 305 6.17 -15.61 17.27
CA LYS A 305 5.84 -15.78 15.86
C LYS A 305 5.06 -14.57 15.37
N VAL A 306 5.37 -14.10 14.16
CA VAL A 306 4.58 -13.04 13.50
C VAL A 306 3.36 -13.65 12.85
N GLU A 307 2.19 -13.03 13.10
CA GLU A 307 0.89 -13.44 12.59
C GLU A 307 0.10 -12.25 12.06
N ILE A 308 -0.91 -12.52 11.23
CA ILE A 308 -1.86 -11.51 10.79
C ILE A 308 -2.83 -11.23 11.94
N LYS A 309 -2.75 -10.03 12.51
CA LYS A 309 -3.65 -9.58 13.56
C LYS A 309 -4.97 -9.04 12.99
N GLN A 310 -4.87 -8.30 11.88
CA GLN A 310 -6.01 -7.64 11.26
C GLN A 310 -5.81 -7.51 9.75
N ALA A 311 -6.89 -7.71 9.00
CA ALA A 311 -6.96 -7.52 7.56
C ALA A 311 -8.27 -6.79 7.22
N GLN A 312 -8.16 -5.57 6.69
CA GLN A 312 -9.31 -4.71 6.40
C GLN A 312 -9.13 -3.98 5.07
N TYR A 313 -10.23 -3.54 4.48
CA TYR A 313 -10.20 -2.69 3.30
C TYR A 313 -10.96 -1.38 3.52
N ILE A 314 -10.57 -0.36 2.75
CA ILE A 314 -11.22 0.96 2.70
C ILE A 314 -11.56 1.21 1.24
N LEU A 315 -12.83 1.43 0.92
CA LEU A 315 -13.23 1.75 -0.45
C LEU A 315 -12.88 3.19 -0.81
N THR A 316 -12.37 3.37 -2.03
CA THR A 316 -12.07 4.68 -2.60
C THR A 316 -12.74 4.85 -3.95
N TRP A 317 -13.09 6.08 -4.29
CA TRP A 317 -13.68 6.41 -5.58
C TRP A 317 -12.97 7.62 -6.19
N VAL A 318 -12.77 7.62 -7.51
CA VAL A 318 -12.09 8.71 -8.20
C VAL A 318 -13.12 9.73 -8.70
N TYR A 319 -13.23 10.84 -8.01
CA TYR A 319 -14.09 11.95 -8.42
C TYR A 319 -13.42 12.74 -9.54
N LYS A 320 -14.01 12.71 -10.72
CA LYS A 320 -13.65 13.58 -11.84
C LYS A 320 -14.54 14.82 -11.80
N LYS A 321 -14.06 15.87 -11.14
CA LYS A 321 -14.76 17.15 -11.01
C LYS A 321 -14.47 18.04 -12.22
N ILE A 322 -15.53 18.63 -12.79
CA ILE A 322 -15.40 19.66 -13.84
C ILE A 322 -15.96 20.96 -13.25
N GLU A 323 -15.13 21.98 -13.20
CA GLU A 323 -15.51 23.30 -12.66
C GLU A 323 -14.84 24.42 -13.45
N ASN A 324 -15.60 25.38 -13.96
CA ASN A 324 -15.12 26.50 -14.77
C ASN A 324 -14.23 26.06 -15.96
N GLY A 325 -14.61 24.97 -16.62
CA GLY A 325 -13.85 24.40 -17.74
C GLY A 325 -12.58 23.65 -17.36
N LYS A 326 -12.21 23.60 -16.06
CA LYS A 326 -11.07 22.84 -15.56
C LYS A 326 -11.53 21.50 -15.00
N THR A 327 -10.89 20.43 -15.47
CA THR A 327 -11.06 19.08 -14.90
C THR A 327 -10.08 18.89 -13.75
N THR A 328 -10.51 18.23 -12.67
CA THR A 328 -9.65 17.77 -11.58
C THR A 328 -10.03 16.33 -11.20
N TYR A 329 -9.06 15.58 -10.68
CA TYR A 329 -9.27 14.22 -10.19
C TYR A 329 -8.99 14.21 -8.70
N GLN A 330 -9.83 13.53 -7.92
CA GLN A 330 -9.68 13.44 -6.47
C GLN A 330 -10.02 12.02 -6.01
N VAL A 331 -9.13 11.40 -5.27
CA VAL A 331 -9.39 10.12 -4.62
C VAL A 331 -10.15 10.38 -3.33
N LEU A 332 -11.39 9.89 -3.26
CA LEU A 332 -12.30 10.12 -2.13
C LEU A 332 -12.45 8.82 -1.32
N PRO A 333 -12.23 8.82 0.01
CA PRO A 333 -12.63 7.70 0.87
C PRO A 333 -14.16 7.63 0.91
N VAL A 334 -14.71 6.52 0.40
CA VAL A 334 -16.16 6.36 0.23
C VAL A 334 -16.92 6.46 1.56
N ASP A 335 -16.33 5.92 2.62
CA ASP A 335 -16.96 5.89 3.95
C ASP A 335 -17.34 7.29 4.46
N GLU A 336 -16.51 8.29 4.17
CA GLU A 336 -16.78 9.69 4.51
C GLU A 336 -17.74 10.34 3.51
N PHE A 337 -17.47 10.19 2.20
CA PHE A 337 -18.16 10.98 1.17
C PHE A 337 -19.55 10.46 0.82
N GLN A 338 -19.92 9.23 1.17
CA GLN A 338 -21.28 8.70 1.00
C GLN A 338 -22.35 9.48 1.77
N TYR A 339 -21.96 10.32 2.74
CA TYR A 339 -22.85 11.18 3.51
C TYR A 339 -22.76 12.66 3.10
N LYS A 340 -21.91 13.02 2.12
CA LYS A 340 -21.62 14.39 1.71
C LYS A 340 -22.15 14.71 0.29
N LYS A 341 -23.45 14.44 0.03
CA LYS A 341 -24.05 14.69 -1.29
C LYS A 341 -23.78 16.10 -1.81
N HIS A 342 -23.83 17.10 -0.94
CA HIS A 342 -23.59 18.52 -1.28
C HIS A 342 -22.17 18.85 -1.72
N PHE A 343 -21.20 17.96 -1.48
CA PHE A 343 -19.82 18.10 -1.94
C PHE A 343 -19.71 17.97 -3.47
N PHE A 344 -20.56 17.16 -4.07
CA PHE A 344 -20.54 16.87 -5.49
C PHE A 344 -21.23 17.99 -6.28
N LYS A 345 -20.59 18.42 -7.36
CA LYS A 345 -21.16 19.46 -8.25
C LYS A 345 -22.44 19.01 -8.94
N LEU A 346 -22.48 17.74 -9.36
CA LEU A 346 -23.62 17.12 -10.01
C LEU A 346 -24.14 15.97 -9.16
N SER A 347 -25.45 15.87 -8.97
CA SER A 347 -26.07 14.73 -8.29
C SER A 347 -25.67 13.39 -8.91
N LYS A 348 -25.48 13.37 -10.24
CA LYS A 348 -25.01 12.19 -10.98
C LYS A 348 -23.67 11.66 -10.47
N ASP A 349 -22.72 12.53 -10.12
CA ASP A 349 -21.40 12.10 -9.63
C ASP A 349 -21.54 11.38 -8.28
N PHE A 350 -22.39 11.90 -7.40
CA PHE A 350 -22.69 11.24 -6.13
C PHE A 350 -23.38 9.89 -6.33
N GLU A 351 -24.34 9.80 -7.25
CA GLU A 351 -25.05 8.57 -7.59
C GLU A 351 -24.10 7.51 -8.18
N GLN A 352 -23.16 7.91 -9.03
CA GLN A 352 -22.12 7.01 -9.57
C GLN A 352 -21.21 6.46 -8.47
N MET A 353 -20.77 7.31 -7.53
CA MET A 353 -20.02 6.85 -6.38
C MET A 353 -20.81 5.83 -5.54
N LEU A 354 -22.09 6.09 -5.28
CA LEU A 354 -22.95 5.15 -4.56
C LEU A 354 -23.17 3.84 -5.33
N GLN A 355 -23.33 3.91 -6.64
CA GLN A 355 -23.47 2.74 -7.49
C GLN A 355 -22.23 1.84 -7.40
N PHE A 356 -21.02 2.43 -7.56
CA PHE A 356 -19.74 1.74 -7.34
C PHE A 356 -19.69 1.10 -5.96
N THR A 357 -19.97 1.89 -4.92
CA THR A 357 -19.91 1.45 -3.52
C THR A 357 -20.80 0.25 -3.25
N ASN A 358 -22.05 0.32 -3.67
CA ASN A 358 -23.04 -0.73 -3.45
C ASN A 358 -22.67 -2.02 -4.20
N HIS A 359 -22.15 -1.89 -5.42
CA HIS A 359 -21.70 -3.02 -6.21
C HIS A 359 -20.54 -3.74 -5.53
N VAL A 360 -19.48 -3.00 -5.17
CA VAL A 360 -18.29 -3.58 -4.56
C VAL A 360 -18.62 -4.17 -3.17
N ARG A 361 -19.40 -3.48 -2.35
CA ARG A 361 -19.83 -4.03 -1.05
C ARG A 361 -20.60 -5.35 -1.21
N LYS A 362 -21.53 -5.41 -2.16
CA LYS A 362 -22.29 -6.64 -2.45
C LYS A 362 -21.38 -7.77 -2.91
N LEU A 363 -20.41 -7.48 -3.77
CA LEU A 363 -19.41 -8.44 -4.23
C LEU A 363 -18.59 -8.97 -3.06
N LEU A 364 -18.00 -8.09 -2.25
CA LEU A 364 -17.12 -8.45 -1.15
C LEU A 364 -17.87 -9.12 0.00
N GLN A 365 -19.11 -8.73 0.31
CA GLN A 365 -19.95 -9.42 1.28
C GLN A 365 -20.21 -10.88 0.91
N LYS A 366 -20.33 -11.16 -0.39
CA LYS A 366 -20.60 -12.51 -0.89
C LYS A 366 -19.35 -13.38 -0.95
N HIS A 367 -18.19 -12.79 -1.23
CA HIS A 367 -17.01 -13.55 -1.63
C HIS A 367 -15.80 -13.40 -0.73
N ASN A 368 -15.73 -12.36 0.14
CA ASN A 368 -14.61 -12.22 1.07
C ASN A 368 -14.64 -13.30 2.17
N LEU A 369 -13.43 -13.69 2.57
CA LEU A 369 -13.22 -14.54 3.74
C LEU A 369 -12.42 -13.77 4.80
N ASN A 370 -13.01 -13.50 5.98
CA ASN A 370 -12.38 -12.88 7.15
C ASN A 370 -11.74 -11.49 6.92
N VAL A 371 -12.02 -10.83 5.80
CA VAL A 371 -11.58 -9.46 5.49
C VAL A 371 -12.78 -8.54 5.49
N THR A 372 -12.75 -7.47 6.29
CA THR A 372 -13.88 -6.58 6.54
C THR A 372 -13.60 -5.14 6.11
N GLU A 373 -14.65 -4.36 5.84
CA GLU A 373 -14.52 -2.93 5.54
C GLU A 373 -14.17 -2.15 6.82
N LYS A 374 -13.05 -1.42 6.79
CA LYS A 374 -12.69 -0.46 7.83
C LYS A 374 -13.51 0.81 7.66
N LYS A 375 -14.14 1.27 8.75
CA LYS A 375 -14.80 2.58 8.80
C LYS A 375 -13.78 3.61 9.27
N THR A 376 -13.50 4.57 8.41
CA THR A 376 -12.54 5.66 8.67
C THR A 376 -13.23 6.90 9.22
N PHE A 377 -14.53 7.02 8.97
CA PHE A 377 -15.33 8.15 9.40
C PHE A 377 -16.22 7.79 10.59
N ASN A 378 -16.08 8.55 11.68
CA ASN A 378 -16.91 8.36 12.86
C ASN A 378 -18.21 9.18 12.72
N ASN A 379 -19.30 8.50 12.38
CA ASN A 379 -20.64 9.10 12.21
C ASN A 379 -21.29 9.57 13.52
N ASN A 380 -20.54 9.69 14.63
CA ASN A 380 -21.10 10.19 15.88
C ASN A 380 -21.52 11.67 15.67
N PRO A 381 -22.83 12.01 15.86
CA PRO A 381 -23.33 13.37 15.69
C PRO A 381 -22.57 14.44 16.49
N ALA A 382 -21.98 14.04 17.63
CA ALA A 382 -21.14 14.93 18.45
C ALA A 382 -19.80 15.29 17.75
N PHE A 383 -19.29 14.44 16.87
CA PHE A 383 -18.06 14.68 16.10
C PHE A 383 -18.35 15.59 14.88
N LEU A 384 -19.49 15.39 14.22
CA LEU A 384 -19.94 16.21 13.10
C LEU A 384 -20.14 17.67 13.50
N MET A 385 -20.62 17.94 14.71
CA MET A 385 -20.76 19.31 15.21
C MET A 385 -19.41 20.00 15.50
N ARG A 386 -18.35 19.27 15.86
CA ARG A 386 -17.01 19.86 16.09
C ARG A 386 -16.34 20.36 14.81
N GLU A 387 -16.48 19.63 13.70
CA GLU A 387 -15.89 20.04 12.41
C GLU A 387 -16.53 21.31 11.84
N VAL A 388 -17.85 21.53 12.06
CA VAL A 388 -18.55 22.74 11.63
C VAL A 388 -18.03 23.97 12.38
N PHE A 389 -17.65 23.85 13.66
CA PHE A 389 -17.13 24.94 14.47
C PHE A 389 -15.63 25.25 14.24
N VAL A 390 -14.83 24.31 13.75
CA VAL A 390 -13.38 24.51 13.53
C VAL A 390 -13.09 25.09 12.14
N ARG A 391 -13.95 24.84 11.13
CA ARG A 391 -13.77 25.38 9.77
C ARG A 391 -14.48 26.72 9.53
N GLY A 392 -15.12 27.29 10.53
CA GLY A 392 -15.80 28.60 10.50
C GLY A 392 -14.99 29.73 11.15
N ARG A 393 -13.67 29.60 11.30
CA ARG A 393 -12.76 30.68 11.73
C ARG A 393 -11.63 30.88 10.74
#